data_ca0a6781091fe92ea8d6caf864702b5f
#
_entry.id   ca0a6781091fe92ea8d6caf864702b5f
#
_cell.length_a   1.000
_cell.length_b   1.000
_cell.length_c   1.000
_cell.angle_alpha   90.00
_cell.angle_beta   90.00
_cell.angle_gamma   90.00
#
_symmetry.space_group_name_H-M   'P 1'
#
loop_
_entity.id
_entity.type
_entity.pdbx_description
1 polymer ?
#
loop_
_entity_poly.entity_id
_entity_poly.type
_entity_poly.pdbx_seq_one_letter_code
_entity_poly.pdbx_strand_id
1 'polypeptide(L)'
;MISFRDYINQVKEKEATESAMNEEVQASLQAIVDALIDAGNVTQTAHWNLRSSAFVAIHSWFVDAYDALFGMADSVAEQIKIANIDLMVTVNRGTTVAATDEQELFLRVKSSLEGVKYTLEGAMSDSTLSRTLQNLIDGWMADITKMIWFIDASTK
;
A
#
# COMPACT_ATOMS: atom_id res chain seq x y z
N MET A 1 -41.64 9.02 25.17
CA MET A 1 -42.00 8.34 23.92
C MET A 1 -41.42 9.17 22.78
N ILE A 2 -40.50 8.63 21.97
CA ILE A 2 -39.90 9.36 20.85
C ILE A 2 -40.97 9.47 19.75
N SER A 3 -41.09 10.65 19.11
CA SER A 3 -42.02 10.79 17.99
C SER A 3 -41.53 9.97 16.76
N PHE A 4 -42.47 9.53 15.90
CA PHE A 4 -42.13 8.84 14.66
C PHE A 4 -41.16 9.65 13.78
N ARG A 5 -41.31 10.96 13.77
CA ARG A 5 -40.44 11.90 13.04
C ARG A 5 -39.01 11.89 13.60
N ASP A 6 -38.87 11.89 14.93
CA ASP A 6 -37.54 11.85 15.58
C ASP A 6 -36.84 10.49 15.34
N TYR A 7 -37.63 9.40 15.37
CA TYR A 7 -37.11 8.07 15.01
C TYR A 7 -36.56 8.02 13.59
N ILE A 8 -37.31 8.52 12.60
CA ILE A 8 -36.88 8.57 11.21
C ILE A 8 -35.63 9.44 11.04
N ASN A 9 -35.54 10.58 11.74
CA ASN A 9 -34.34 11.42 11.68
C ASN A 9 -33.10 10.70 12.26
N GLN A 10 -33.26 10.01 13.41
CA GLN A 10 -32.17 9.21 13.98
C GLN A 10 -31.69 8.09 13.05
N VAL A 11 -32.60 7.39 12.37
CA VAL A 11 -32.24 6.37 11.38
C VAL A 11 -31.45 6.98 10.24
N LYS A 12 -31.91 8.10 9.67
CA LYS A 12 -31.22 8.79 8.57
C LYS A 12 -29.83 9.31 8.97
N GLU A 13 -29.69 9.85 10.17
CA GLU A 13 -28.40 10.30 10.70
C GLU A 13 -27.43 9.13 10.88
N LYS A 14 -27.93 7.98 11.37
CA LYS A 14 -27.14 6.76 11.51
C LYS A 14 -26.68 6.22 10.16
N GLU A 15 -27.59 6.12 9.19
CA GLU A 15 -27.27 5.65 7.83
C GLU A 15 -26.25 6.59 7.14
N ALA A 16 -26.39 7.91 7.30
CA ALA A 16 -25.44 8.88 6.76
C ALA A 16 -24.04 8.75 7.40
N THR A 17 -23.98 8.51 8.71
CA THR A 17 -22.73 8.31 9.45
C THR A 17 -22.04 6.99 9.01
N GLU A 18 -22.80 5.90 8.87
CA GLU A 18 -22.30 4.61 8.38
C GLU A 18 -21.79 4.72 6.94
N SER A 19 -22.48 5.48 6.07
CA SER A 19 -22.04 5.72 4.69
C SER A 19 -20.73 6.51 4.65
N ALA A 20 -20.60 7.59 5.43
CA ALA A 20 -19.40 8.39 5.49
C ALA A 20 -18.19 7.59 6.01
N MET A 21 -18.37 6.78 7.06
CA MET A 21 -17.33 5.88 7.56
C MET A 21 -16.87 4.87 6.49
N ASN A 22 -17.80 4.29 5.74
CA ASN A 22 -17.48 3.35 4.68
C ASN A 22 -16.66 4.01 3.55
N GLU A 23 -16.98 5.24 3.18
CA GLU A 23 -16.23 6.00 2.17
C GLU A 23 -14.81 6.32 2.64
N GLU A 24 -14.60 6.68 3.88
CA GLU A 24 -13.28 6.96 4.45
C GLU A 24 -12.41 5.70 4.51
N VAL A 25 -12.96 4.58 4.99
CA VAL A 25 -12.27 3.27 4.98
C VAL A 25 -11.92 2.86 3.56
N GLN A 26 -12.84 3.01 2.61
CA GLN A 26 -12.59 2.70 1.21
C GLN A 26 -11.43 3.53 0.65
N ALA A 27 -11.40 4.83 0.91
CA ALA A 27 -10.34 5.71 0.45
C ALA A 27 -8.97 5.32 1.03
N SER A 28 -8.91 4.99 2.32
CA SER A 28 -7.68 4.53 2.98
C SER A 28 -7.16 3.22 2.40
N LEU A 29 -8.04 2.24 2.18
CA LEU A 29 -7.67 0.95 1.60
C LEU A 29 -7.26 1.08 0.14
N GLN A 30 -7.94 1.91 -0.64
CA GLN A 30 -7.57 2.22 -2.02
C GLN A 30 -6.16 2.85 -2.08
N ALA A 31 -5.85 3.79 -1.19
CA ALA A 31 -4.54 4.41 -1.12
C ALA A 31 -3.42 3.40 -0.83
N ILE A 32 -3.68 2.39 0.01
CA ILE A 32 -2.73 1.30 0.26
C ILE A 32 -2.48 0.48 -1.01
N VAL A 33 -3.55 0.06 -1.71
CA VAL A 33 -3.42 -0.71 -2.97
C VAL A 33 -2.61 0.08 -4.00
N ASP A 34 -2.95 1.36 -4.19
CA ASP A 34 -2.28 2.23 -5.16
C ASP A 34 -0.79 2.41 -4.82
N ALA A 35 -0.45 2.64 -3.54
CA ALA A 35 0.92 2.79 -3.09
C ALA A 35 1.74 1.50 -3.28
N LEU A 36 1.17 0.33 -2.98
CA LEU A 36 1.82 -0.96 -3.15
C LEU A 36 2.06 -1.31 -4.62
N ILE A 37 1.07 -1.07 -5.49
CA ILE A 37 1.21 -1.28 -6.94
C ILE A 37 2.28 -0.33 -7.51
N ASP A 38 2.29 0.94 -7.11
CA ASP A 38 3.28 1.91 -7.57
C ASP A 38 4.70 1.52 -7.15
N ALA A 39 4.88 1.12 -5.88
CA ALA A 39 6.15 0.63 -5.37
C ALA A 39 6.60 -0.66 -6.06
N GLY A 40 5.69 -1.58 -6.35
CA GLY A 40 5.95 -2.79 -7.12
C GLY A 40 6.46 -2.46 -8.53
N ASN A 41 5.80 -1.53 -9.23
CA ASN A 41 6.20 -1.07 -10.56
C ASN A 41 7.58 -0.38 -10.56
N VAL A 42 7.86 0.47 -9.57
CA VAL A 42 9.17 1.11 -9.40
C VAL A 42 10.26 0.06 -9.19
N THR A 43 10.01 -0.91 -8.31
CA THR A 43 10.96 -1.99 -7.99
C THR A 43 11.20 -2.90 -9.20
N GLN A 44 10.13 -3.27 -9.92
CA GLN A 44 10.25 -4.07 -11.14
C GLN A 44 11.00 -3.31 -12.25
N THR A 45 10.79 -2.01 -12.38
CA THR A 45 11.54 -1.19 -13.33
C THR A 45 13.03 -1.10 -12.95
N ALA A 46 13.34 -0.99 -11.64
CA ALA A 46 14.72 -1.04 -11.15
C ALA A 46 15.40 -2.39 -11.48
N HIS A 47 14.67 -3.50 -11.28
CA HIS A 47 15.13 -4.84 -11.67
C HIS A 47 15.54 -4.92 -13.14
N TRP A 48 14.76 -4.37 -14.06
CA TRP A 48 15.07 -4.41 -15.49
C TRP A 48 16.27 -3.53 -15.90
N ASN A 49 16.52 -2.46 -15.17
CA ASN A 49 17.57 -1.49 -15.50
C ASN A 49 18.87 -1.71 -14.71
N LEU A 50 18.91 -2.69 -13.82
CA LEU A 50 20.06 -2.94 -12.95
C LEU A 50 21.32 -3.25 -13.75
N ARG A 51 22.41 -2.53 -13.42
CA ARG A 51 23.77 -2.81 -13.86
C ARG A 51 24.69 -2.76 -12.64
N SER A 52 25.18 -3.90 -12.20
CA SER A 52 25.94 -4.02 -10.96
C SER A 52 26.95 -5.14 -11.04
N SER A 53 28.07 -5.00 -10.35
CA SER A 53 29.04 -6.10 -10.14
C SER A 53 28.45 -7.22 -9.27
N ALA A 54 27.47 -6.90 -8.41
CA ALA A 54 26.71 -7.85 -7.60
C ALA A 54 25.35 -8.23 -8.24
N PHE A 55 25.25 -8.16 -9.59
CA PHE A 55 24.02 -8.29 -10.37
C PHE A 55 23.13 -9.43 -9.88
N VAL A 56 23.66 -10.65 -9.73
CA VAL A 56 22.85 -11.82 -9.40
C VAL A 56 22.10 -11.67 -8.07
N ALA A 57 22.79 -11.19 -7.05
CA ALA A 57 22.20 -11.03 -5.72
C ALA A 57 21.16 -9.92 -5.68
N ILE A 58 21.49 -8.75 -6.26
CA ILE A 58 20.60 -7.59 -6.27
C ILE A 58 19.40 -7.81 -7.19
N HIS A 59 19.62 -8.43 -8.35
CA HIS A 59 18.57 -8.80 -9.29
C HIS A 59 17.53 -9.73 -8.63
N SER A 60 18.00 -10.78 -7.93
CA SER A 60 17.11 -11.71 -7.20
C SER A 60 16.33 -10.98 -6.10
N TRP A 61 17.00 -10.11 -5.34
CA TRP A 61 16.33 -9.32 -4.30
C TRP A 61 15.22 -8.42 -4.86
N PHE A 62 15.44 -7.78 -6.00
CA PHE A 62 14.38 -6.98 -6.63
C PHE A 62 13.18 -7.83 -7.06
N VAL A 63 13.40 -9.07 -7.55
CA VAL A 63 12.31 -10.00 -7.87
C VAL A 63 11.49 -10.30 -6.63
N ASP A 64 12.13 -10.73 -5.56
CA ASP A 64 11.45 -11.04 -4.30
C ASP A 64 10.68 -9.82 -3.73
N ALA A 65 11.27 -8.63 -3.88
CA ALA A 65 10.67 -7.40 -3.37
C ALA A 65 9.41 -6.99 -4.16
N TYR A 66 9.44 -6.96 -5.50
CA TYR A 66 8.24 -6.57 -6.25
C TYR A 66 7.15 -7.64 -6.19
N ASP A 67 7.49 -8.92 -6.14
CA ASP A 67 6.52 -10.00 -5.96
C ASP A 67 5.80 -9.89 -4.60
N ALA A 68 6.54 -9.56 -3.53
CA ALA A 68 5.96 -9.32 -2.22
C ALA A 68 5.02 -8.10 -2.23
N LEU A 69 5.41 -6.99 -2.87
CA LEU A 69 4.58 -5.77 -2.96
C LEU A 69 3.27 -6.03 -3.71
N PHE A 70 3.32 -6.74 -4.84
CA PHE A 70 2.11 -7.11 -5.57
C PHE A 70 1.22 -8.10 -4.79
N GLY A 71 1.82 -9.05 -4.06
CA GLY A 71 1.08 -9.95 -3.18
C GLY A 71 0.39 -9.23 -2.01
N MET A 72 1.03 -8.20 -1.43
CA MET A 72 0.40 -7.34 -0.42
C MET A 72 -0.79 -6.57 -1.03
N ALA A 73 -0.63 -6.00 -2.24
CA ALA A 73 -1.71 -5.28 -2.93
C ALA A 73 -2.92 -6.18 -3.20
N ASP A 74 -2.68 -7.40 -3.68
CA ASP A 74 -3.73 -8.40 -3.91
C ASP A 74 -4.48 -8.73 -2.60
N SER A 75 -3.74 -8.95 -1.52
CA SER A 75 -4.32 -9.23 -0.21
C SER A 75 -5.21 -8.10 0.31
N VAL A 76 -4.83 -6.82 0.11
CA VAL A 76 -5.69 -5.67 0.45
C VAL A 76 -6.93 -5.65 -0.43
N ALA A 77 -6.77 -5.84 -1.74
CA ALA A 77 -7.87 -5.85 -2.70
C ALA A 77 -8.91 -6.93 -2.36
N GLU A 78 -8.46 -8.12 -1.95
CA GLU A 78 -9.35 -9.19 -1.48
C GLU A 78 -10.11 -8.80 -0.21
N GLN A 79 -9.46 -8.15 0.77
CA GLN A 79 -10.13 -7.67 1.98
C GLN A 79 -11.19 -6.60 1.67
N ILE A 80 -10.92 -5.71 0.72
CA ILE A 80 -11.89 -4.72 0.22
C ILE A 80 -13.12 -5.45 -0.36
N LYS A 81 -12.92 -6.49 -1.18
CA LYS A 81 -14.02 -7.27 -1.76
C LYS A 81 -14.78 -8.10 -0.72
N ILE A 82 -14.11 -8.64 0.30
CA ILE A 82 -14.77 -9.34 1.43
C ILE A 82 -15.69 -8.36 2.19
N ALA A 83 -15.30 -7.10 2.32
CA ALA A 83 -16.14 -6.05 2.91
C ALA A 83 -17.26 -5.55 1.99
N ASN A 84 -17.41 -6.13 0.79
CA ASN A 84 -18.38 -5.76 -0.24
C ASN A 84 -18.23 -4.29 -0.71
N ILE A 85 -17.01 -3.79 -0.72
CA ILE A 85 -16.64 -2.46 -1.22
C ILE A 85 -16.12 -2.61 -2.65
N ASP A 86 -16.40 -1.65 -3.53
CA ASP A 86 -15.86 -1.64 -4.88
C ASP A 86 -14.47 -1.00 -4.92
N LEU A 87 -13.53 -1.72 -5.53
CA LEU A 87 -12.18 -1.25 -5.76
C LEU A 87 -12.13 -0.47 -7.08
N MET A 88 -11.60 0.75 -7.04
CA MET A 88 -11.28 1.49 -8.26
C MET A 88 -9.83 1.23 -8.66
N VAL A 89 -9.61 0.73 -9.88
CA VAL A 89 -8.25 0.52 -10.38
C VAL A 89 -7.75 1.83 -10.98
N THR A 90 -6.90 2.51 -10.24
CA THR A 90 -6.16 3.65 -10.77
C THR A 90 -4.83 3.16 -11.33
N VAL A 91 -4.70 3.04 -12.64
CA VAL A 91 -3.41 2.74 -13.27
C VAL A 91 -2.59 4.03 -13.34
N ASN A 92 -1.88 4.34 -12.28
CA ASN A 92 -0.95 5.46 -12.30
C ASN A 92 0.40 4.97 -12.85
N ARG A 93 0.61 5.13 -14.15
CA ARG A 93 1.93 4.93 -14.75
C ARG A 93 2.74 6.20 -14.53
N GLY A 94 3.41 6.28 -13.37
CA GLY A 94 4.32 7.37 -13.07
C GLY A 94 5.38 7.55 -14.16
N THR A 95 5.91 8.75 -14.31
CA THR A 95 6.97 9.07 -15.26
C THR A 95 8.23 8.29 -14.89
N THR A 96 8.52 7.22 -15.61
CA THR A 96 9.71 6.42 -15.39
C THR A 96 10.90 7.14 -16.01
N VAL A 97 11.76 7.72 -15.21
CA VAL A 97 13.08 8.17 -15.66
C VAL A 97 13.96 6.92 -15.73
N ALA A 98 14.57 6.68 -16.86
CA ALA A 98 15.49 5.56 -17.05
C ALA A 98 16.78 5.81 -16.25
N ALA A 99 16.80 5.40 -15.00
CA ALA A 99 18.01 5.31 -14.20
C ALA A 99 18.68 3.95 -14.48
N THR A 100 19.99 3.94 -14.60
CA THR A 100 20.79 2.73 -14.80
C THR A 100 21.89 2.59 -13.74
N ASP A 101 22.11 3.64 -12.97
CA ASP A 101 23.01 3.64 -11.84
C ASP A 101 22.39 2.90 -10.65
N GLU A 102 23.12 1.95 -10.09
CA GLU A 102 22.64 1.09 -9.00
C GLU A 102 22.20 1.90 -7.78
N GLN A 103 22.98 2.92 -7.40
CA GLN A 103 22.66 3.74 -6.24
C GLN A 103 21.39 4.55 -6.46
N GLU A 104 21.19 5.11 -7.66
CA GLU A 104 19.98 5.84 -8.01
C GLU A 104 18.74 4.91 -8.02
N LEU A 105 18.87 3.69 -8.54
CA LEU A 105 17.81 2.69 -8.52
C LEU A 105 17.40 2.34 -7.08
N PHE A 106 18.36 2.10 -6.20
CA PHE A 106 18.08 1.84 -4.79
C PHE A 106 17.41 3.02 -4.09
N LEU A 107 17.86 4.26 -4.35
CA LEU A 107 17.23 5.45 -3.76
C LEU A 107 15.78 5.62 -4.21
N ARG A 108 15.47 5.34 -5.48
CA ARG A 108 14.10 5.38 -6.01
C ARG A 108 13.21 4.33 -5.35
N VAL A 109 13.67 3.10 -5.28
CA VAL A 109 12.94 2.01 -4.61
C VAL A 109 12.74 2.33 -3.13
N LYS A 110 13.77 2.81 -2.44
CA LYS A 110 13.66 3.23 -1.04
C LYS A 110 12.59 4.31 -0.85
N SER A 111 12.62 5.37 -1.65
CA SER A 111 11.62 6.46 -1.56
C SER A 111 10.19 5.94 -1.77
N SER A 112 10.01 5.00 -2.69
CA SER A 112 8.72 4.39 -2.95
C SER A 112 8.26 3.52 -1.76
N LEU A 113 9.15 2.72 -1.16
CA LEU A 113 8.87 1.93 0.04
C LEU A 113 8.56 2.80 1.27
N GLU A 114 9.26 3.94 1.43
CA GLU A 114 8.95 4.93 2.47
C GLU A 114 7.56 5.54 2.27
N GLY A 115 7.15 5.77 1.02
CA GLY A 115 5.78 6.18 0.68
C GLY A 115 4.73 5.13 1.07
N VAL A 116 4.98 3.86 0.77
CA VAL A 116 4.11 2.75 1.22
C VAL A 116 4.01 2.73 2.74
N LYS A 117 5.15 2.79 3.43
CA LYS A 117 5.19 2.79 4.90
C LYS A 117 4.35 3.93 5.48
N TYR A 118 4.51 5.14 4.96
CA TYR A 118 3.72 6.30 5.38
C TYR A 118 2.20 6.07 5.18
N THR A 119 1.80 5.48 4.05
CA THR A 119 0.39 5.16 3.77
C THR A 119 -0.16 4.12 4.75
N LEU A 120 0.63 3.07 5.05
CA LEU A 120 0.25 2.04 6.02
C LEU A 120 0.14 2.61 7.44
N GLU A 121 1.07 3.47 7.87
CA GLU A 121 1.02 4.16 9.17
C GLU A 121 -0.21 5.06 9.28
N GLY A 122 -0.56 5.78 8.20
CA GLY A 122 -1.78 6.57 8.13
C GLY A 122 -3.04 5.73 8.32
N ALA A 123 -3.13 4.60 7.63
CA ALA A 123 -4.25 3.69 7.74
C ALA A 123 -4.38 3.05 9.14
N MET A 124 -3.26 2.74 9.81
CA MET A 124 -3.28 2.18 11.18
C MET A 124 -3.87 3.14 12.22
N SER A 125 -3.90 4.43 11.95
CA SER A 125 -4.57 5.40 12.82
C SER A 125 -6.10 5.38 12.70
N ASP A 126 -6.65 4.68 11.69
CA ASP A 126 -8.08 4.52 11.48
C ASP A 126 -8.63 3.42 12.39
N SER A 127 -9.38 3.83 13.42
CA SER A 127 -10.00 2.91 14.39
C SER A 127 -11.14 2.06 13.82
N THR A 128 -11.55 2.31 12.58
CA THR A 128 -12.65 1.59 11.91
C THR A 128 -12.17 0.34 11.17
N LEU A 129 -10.84 0.20 10.96
CA LEU A 129 -10.27 -0.97 10.32
C LEU A 129 -10.50 -2.25 11.13
N SER A 130 -10.84 -3.34 10.45
CA SER A 130 -10.98 -4.64 11.07
C SER A 130 -9.67 -5.10 11.72
N ARG A 131 -9.75 -5.87 12.82
CA ARG A 131 -8.58 -6.43 13.50
C ARG A 131 -7.71 -7.27 12.57
N THR A 132 -8.33 -8.01 11.65
CA THR A 132 -7.62 -8.81 10.66
C THR A 132 -6.75 -7.94 9.76
N LEU A 133 -7.31 -6.83 9.27
CA LEU A 133 -6.58 -5.91 8.41
C LEU A 133 -5.47 -5.18 9.17
N GLN A 134 -5.70 -4.76 10.41
CA GLN A 134 -4.65 -4.19 11.26
C GLN A 134 -3.46 -5.13 11.42
N ASN A 135 -3.71 -6.43 11.69
CA ASN A 135 -2.65 -7.43 11.83
C ASN A 135 -1.87 -7.65 10.51
N LEU A 136 -2.56 -7.60 9.35
CA LEU A 136 -1.89 -7.68 8.05
C LEU A 136 -0.99 -6.46 7.82
N ILE A 137 -1.48 -5.26 8.07
CA ILE A 137 -0.72 -4.01 7.94
C ILE A 137 0.52 -4.02 8.83
N ASP A 138 0.41 -4.47 10.09
CA ASP A 138 1.56 -4.62 11.00
C ASP A 138 2.64 -5.55 10.42
N GLY A 139 2.24 -6.68 9.84
CA GLY A 139 3.15 -7.61 9.17
C GLY A 139 3.83 -6.95 7.96
N TRP A 140 3.08 -6.28 7.11
CA TRP A 140 3.63 -5.58 5.93
C TRP A 140 4.56 -4.44 6.29
N MET A 141 4.27 -3.68 7.35
CA MET A 141 5.17 -2.64 7.86
C MET A 141 6.52 -3.22 8.28
N ALA A 142 6.52 -4.40 8.89
CA ALA A 142 7.76 -5.10 9.25
C ALA A 142 8.56 -5.52 7.99
N ASP A 143 7.89 -6.05 6.96
CA ASP A 143 8.53 -6.46 5.72
C ASP A 143 9.05 -5.26 4.92
N ILE A 144 8.28 -4.17 4.79
CA ILE A 144 8.72 -2.92 4.16
C ILE A 144 9.93 -2.33 4.90
N THR A 145 9.91 -2.35 6.22
CA THR A 145 11.05 -1.87 7.03
C THR A 145 12.31 -2.70 6.76
N LYS A 146 12.19 -4.01 6.60
CA LYS A 146 13.29 -4.89 6.21
C LYS A 146 13.83 -4.57 4.81
N MET A 147 12.95 -4.32 3.84
CA MET A 147 13.35 -3.94 2.48
C MET A 147 14.15 -2.61 2.50
N ILE A 148 13.68 -1.61 3.24
CA ILE A 148 14.37 -0.32 3.41
C ILE A 148 15.75 -0.54 4.07
N TRP A 149 15.81 -1.35 5.13
CA TRP A 149 17.05 -1.67 5.79
C TRP A 149 18.07 -2.34 4.85
N PHE A 150 17.63 -3.27 4.00
CA PHE A 150 18.50 -3.91 3.03
C PHE A 150 19.13 -2.89 2.07
N ILE A 151 18.34 -1.95 1.57
CA ILE A 151 18.83 -0.88 0.69
C ILE A 151 19.87 -0.02 1.44
N ASP A 152 19.57 0.40 2.66
CA ASP A 152 20.49 1.20 3.48
C ASP A 152 21.81 0.48 3.79
N ALA A 153 21.77 -0.84 3.94
CA ALA A 153 22.95 -1.66 4.13
C ALA A 153 23.76 -1.84 2.85
N SER A 154 23.11 -1.83 1.68
CA SER A 154 23.72 -2.04 0.37
C SER A 154 24.31 -0.77 -0.25
N THR A 155 23.93 0.42 0.23
CA THR A 155 24.33 1.73 -0.31
C THR A 155 25.41 2.44 0.53
N LYS A 156 25.94 1.80 1.55
CA LYS A 156 27.07 2.26 2.38
C LYS A 156 28.40 1.81 1.83
#